data_017537826b7ad10fb61775b39116d920
#
_entry.id   017537826b7ad10fb61775b39116d920
#
_cell.length_a   1.000
_cell.length_b   1.000
_cell.length_c   1.000
_cell.angle_alpha   90.00
_cell.angle_beta   90.00
_cell.angle_gamma   90.00
#
_symmetry.space_group_name_H-M   'P 1'
#
loop_
_entity.id
_entity.type
_entity.pdbx_description
1 polymer ?
#
loop_
_entity_poly.entity_id
_entity_poly.type
_entity_poly.pdbx_seq_one_letter_code
_entity_poly.pdbx_strand_id
1 'polypeptide(L)'
;MTEQTITLRRYTPADAAATLRCFERAVRGTASRDYGPAQIEAWAAVDVGAWGQRRESVETWIAERDGRLVGFSDIDADGYIDMLFVDPDAGRTGVASALLTHLISLARDRPELTVHASITARPFFERHGFEVTAEQRVELRGSVLANYRMRRAQGR
;
A
#
# COMPACT_ATOMS: atom_id res chain seq x y z
N MET A 1 -17.00 20.94 -15.18
CA MET A 1 -15.75 20.39 -14.67
C MET A 1 -15.75 18.88 -14.83
N THR A 2 -14.76 18.36 -15.53
CA THR A 2 -14.70 16.92 -15.77
C THR A 2 -14.14 16.20 -14.56
N GLU A 3 -14.87 15.23 -14.06
CA GLU A 3 -14.41 14.39 -12.96
C GLU A 3 -13.34 13.45 -13.48
N GLN A 4 -12.17 13.46 -12.85
CA GLN A 4 -11.06 12.62 -13.29
C GLN A 4 -11.30 11.18 -12.79
N THR A 5 -11.34 10.25 -13.72
CA THR A 5 -11.61 8.85 -13.43
C THR A 5 -10.32 8.11 -13.06
N ILE A 6 -10.38 7.33 -11.99
CA ILE A 6 -9.29 6.45 -11.60
C ILE A 6 -9.40 5.18 -12.43
N THR A 7 -8.30 4.80 -13.09
CA THR A 7 -8.21 3.56 -13.87
C THR A 7 -7.26 2.60 -13.16
N LEU A 8 -7.64 1.34 -13.02
CA LEU A 8 -6.80 0.32 -12.42
C LEU A 8 -6.29 -0.63 -13.51
N ARG A 9 -5.01 -0.97 -13.44
CA ARG A 9 -4.40 -1.93 -14.37
C ARG A 9 -3.29 -2.71 -13.69
N ARG A 10 -2.88 -3.81 -14.33
CA ARG A 10 -1.78 -4.62 -13.81
C ARG A 10 -0.45 -3.89 -13.98
N TYR A 11 0.43 -4.14 -13.03
CA TYR A 11 1.83 -3.67 -13.06
C TYR A 11 2.58 -4.33 -14.21
N THR A 12 3.47 -3.56 -14.84
CA THR A 12 4.45 -4.07 -15.79
C THR A 12 5.84 -3.63 -15.34
N PRO A 13 6.92 -4.29 -15.81
CA PRO A 13 8.28 -3.87 -15.43
C PRO A 13 8.59 -2.40 -15.71
N ALA A 14 7.93 -1.79 -16.68
CA ALA A 14 8.09 -0.37 -16.97
C ALA A 14 7.63 0.54 -15.82
N ASP A 15 6.84 0.00 -14.89
CA ASP A 15 6.31 0.77 -13.75
C ASP A 15 7.23 0.78 -12.53
N ALA A 16 8.37 0.11 -12.59
CA ALA A 16 9.26 -0.03 -11.42
C ALA A 16 9.66 1.32 -10.84
N ALA A 17 10.16 2.24 -11.67
CA ALA A 17 10.61 3.55 -11.21
C ALA A 17 9.45 4.39 -10.67
N ALA A 18 8.29 4.37 -11.32
CA ALA A 18 7.14 5.17 -10.90
C ALA A 18 6.54 4.67 -9.60
N THR A 19 6.47 3.34 -9.40
CA THR A 19 5.98 2.78 -8.14
C THR A 19 6.93 3.09 -6.99
N LEU A 20 8.25 2.99 -7.22
CA LEU A 20 9.24 3.33 -6.20
C LEU A 20 9.12 4.80 -5.80
N ARG A 21 8.97 5.68 -6.77
CA ARG A 21 8.80 7.11 -6.52
C ARG A 21 7.54 7.39 -5.72
N CYS A 22 6.44 6.72 -6.06
CA CYS A 22 5.18 6.83 -5.33
C CYS A 22 5.34 6.40 -3.87
N PHE A 23 6.01 5.27 -3.64
CA PHE A 23 6.32 4.75 -2.32
C PHE A 23 7.13 5.76 -1.51
N GLU A 24 8.23 6.26 -2.08
CA GLU A 24 9.09 7.23 -1.38
C GLU A 24 8.33 8.50 -1.02
N ARG A 25 7.54 9.03 -1.95
CA ARG A 25 6.76 10.24 -1.70
C ARG A 25 5.70 10.02 -0.61
N ALA A 26 5.05 8.87 -0.61
CA ALA A 26 4.03 8.54 0.39
C ALA A 26 4.66 8.40 1.79
N VAL A 27 5.80 7.72 1.88
CA VAL A 27 6.49 7.54 3.16
C VAL A 27 7.00 8.88 3.68
N ARG A 28 7.69 9.66 2.85
CA ARG A 28 8.27 10.94 3.27
C ARG A 28 7.21 12.01 3.52
N GLY A 29 6.13 12.00 2.76
CA GLY A 29 5.05 12.98 2.90
C GLY A 29 4.03 12.58 3.94
N THR A 30 3.25 11.55 3.64
CA THR A 30 2.08 11.19 4.45
C THR A 30 2.46 10.54 5.78
N ALA A 31 3.38 9.58 5.77
CA ALA A 31 3.75 8.85 6.98
C ALA A 31 4.54 9.69 7.98
N SER A 32 5.12 10.78 7.54
CA SER A 32 5.90 11.67 8.43
C SER A 32 5.07 12.28 9.57
N ARG A 33 3.76 12.21 9.48
CA ARG A 33 2.87 12.65 10.56
C ARG A 33 2.98 11.77 11.80
N ASP A 34 3.32 10.49 11.62
CA ASP A 34 3.27 9.49 12.70
C ASP A 34 4.61 8.84 12.98
N TYR A 35 5.64 9.14 12.17
CA TYR A 35 6.98 8.55 12.32
C TYR A 35 8.03 9.64 12.28
N GLY A 36 9.09 9.48 13.09
CA GLY A 36 10.19 10.43 13.15
C GLY A 36 11.13 10.34 11.95
N PRO A 37 12.04 11.34 11.80
CA PRO A 37 12.93 11.39 10.64
C PRO A 37 13.80 10.15 10.43
N ALA A 38 14.37 9.58 11.50
CA ALA A 38 15.20 8.38 11.37
C ALA A 38 14.37 7.17 10.93
N GLN A 39 13.14 7.07 11.43
CA GLN A 39 12.21 6.01 11.03
C GLN A 39 11.82 6.13 9.56
N ILE A 40 11.55 7.34 9.09
CA ILE A 40 11.21 7.61 7.70
C ILE A 40 12.37 7.22 6.78
N GLU A 41 13.61 7.62 7.13
CA GLU A 41 14.79 7.28 6.34
C GLU A 41 14.99 5.76 6.27
N ALA A 42 14.82 5.06 7.40
CA ALA A 42 14.95 3.60 7.44
C ALA A 42 13.89 2.93 6.56
N TRP A 43 12.66 3.43 6.59
CA TRP A 43 11.55 2.86 5.83
C TRP A 43 11.73 3.09 4.32
N ALA A 44 12.14 4.29 3.94
CA ALA A 44 12.27 4.67 2.53
C ALA A 44 13.53 4.12 1.85
N ALA A 45 14.49 3.63 2.61
CA ALA A 45 15.77 3.16 2.07
C ALA A 45 15.65 1.72 1.53
N VAL A 46 15.14 1.58 0.32
CA VAL A 46 14.94 0.26 -0.31
C VAL A 46 15.98 0.03 -1.39
N ASP A 47 16.27 -1.25 -1.66
CA ASP A 47 17.15 -1.65 -2.77
C ASP A 47 16.38 -1.53 -4.07
N VAL A 48 16.84 -0.63 -4.94
CA VAL A 48 16.18 -0.35 -6.22
C VAL A 48 16.10 -1.61 -7.10
N GLY A 49 17.15 -2.44 -7.11
CA GLY A 49 17.16 -3.66 -7.91
C GLY A 49 16.14 -4.69 -7.41
N ALA A 50 16.04 -4.85 -6.10
CA ALA A 50 15.09 -5.79 -5.50
C ALA A 50 13.64 -5.30 -5.61
N TRP A 51 13.44 -3.99 -5.70
CA TRP A 51 12.10 -3.40 -5.77
C TRP A 51 11.28 -3.95 -6.93
N GLY A 52 11.83 -3.87 -8.16
CA GLY A 52 11.13 -4.34 -9.35
C GLY A 52 10.85 -5.83 -9.32
N GLN A 53 11.83 -6.63 -8.86
CA GLN A 53 11.65 -8.08 -8.74
C GLN A 53 10.50 -8.42 -7.79
N ARG A 54 10.43 -7.73 -6.66
CA ARG A 54 9.35 -7.98 -5.70
C ARG A 54 7.99 -7.60 -6.28
N ARG A 55 7.90 -6.47 -7.01
CA ARG A 55 6.63 -6.06 -7.63
C ARG A 55 6.14 -7.07 -8.64
N GLU A 56 7.06 -7.72 -9.37
CA GLU A 56 6.69 -8.75 -10.34
C GLU A 56 6.32 -10.08 -9.69
N SER A 57 6.84 -10.36 -8.50
CA SER A 57 6.63 -11.66 -7.83
C SER A 57 5.26 -11.81 -7.19
N VAL A 58 4.56 -10.70 -7.00
CA VAL A 58 3.20 -10.69 -6.43
C VAL A 58 2.26 -10.02 -7.42
N GLU A 59 0.97 -10.15 -7.19
CA GLU A 59 -0.01 -9.49 -8.06
C GLU A 59 -0.09 -8.01 -7.66
N THR A 60 0.51 -7.15 -8.49
CA THR A 60 0.59 -5.71 -8.24
C THR A 60 -0.34 -4.96 -9.21
N TRP A 61 -1.12 -4.03 -8.65
CA TRP A 61 -2.07 -3.21 -9.39
C TRP A 61 -1.69 -1.75 -9.30
N ILE A 62 -1.85 -1.05 -10.42
CA ILE A 62 -1.54 0.37 -10.58
C ILE A 62 -2.84 1.16 -10.67
N ALA A 63 -2.91 2.28 -9.96
CA ALA A 63 -3.97 3.25 -10.12
C ALA A 63 -3.45 4.44 -10.91
N GLU A 64 -4.16 4.79 -11.97
CA GLU A 64 -3.80 5.93 -12.82
C GLU A 64 -4.92 6.95 -12.85
N ARG A 65 -4.53 8.21 -13.02
CA ARG A 65 -5.43 9.32 -13.27
C ARG A 65 -4.75 10.20 -14.30
N ASP A 66 -5.44 10.47 -15.42
CA ASP A 66 -4.88 11.24 -16.54
C ASP A 66 -3.57 10.66 -17.07
N GLY A 67 -3.47 9.33 -17.13
CA GLY A 67 -2.28 8.64 -17.63
C GLY A 67 -1.08 8.66 -16.68
N ARG A 68 -1.25 9.13 -15.44
CA ARG A 68 -0.19 9.22 -14.45
C ARG A 68 -0.46 8.25 -13.30
N LEU A 69 0.60 7.56 -12.88
CA LEU A 69 0.50 6.68 -11.72
C LEU A 69 0.28 7.52 -10.46
N VAL A 70 -0.84 7.26 -9.75
CA VAL A 70 -1.18 7.98 -8.52
C VAL A 70 -1.21 7.05 -7.30
N GLY A 71 -1.10 5.74 -7.49
CA GLY A 71 -1.05 4.78 -6.39
C GLY A 71 -0.82 3.38 -6.89
N PHE A 72 -0.52 2.47 -5.98
CA PHE A 72 -0.38 1.05 -6.31
C PHE A 72 -0.62 0.21 -5.06
N SER A 73 -0.94 -1.04 -5.28
CA SER A 73 -1.11 -2.02 -4.20
C SER A 73 -0.79 -3.41 -4.73
N ASP A 74 -0.61 -4.36 -3.82
CA ASP A 74 -0.34 -5.73 -4.20
C ASP A 74 -1.06 -6.71 -3.29
N ILE A 75 -1.11 -7.97 -3.71
CA ILE A 75 -1.65 -9.05 -2.90
C ILE A 75 -0.93 -10.33 -3.32
N ASP A 76 -0.56 -11.15 -2.33
CA ASP A 76 0.05 -12.44 -2.64
C ASP A 76 -0.99 -13.57 -2.66
N ALA A 77 -0.49 -14.79 -2.92
CA ALA A 77 -1.35 -15.95 -3.04
C ALA A 77 -2.10 -16.30 -1.75
N ASP A 78 -1.59 -15.86 -0.60
CA ASP A 78 -2.20 -16.13 0.71
C ASP A 78 -3.19 -15.07 1.16
N GLY A 79 -3.37 -14.02 0.36
CA GLY A 79 -4.26 -12.91 0.72
C GLY A 79 -3.59 -11.85 1.58
N TYR A 80 -2.26 -11.82 1.59
CA TYR A 80 -1.52 -10.79 2.31
C TYR A 80 -1.25 -9.60 1.38
N ILE A 81 -1.62 -8.42 1.87
CA ILE A 81 -1.38 -7.14 1.19
C ILE A 81 -0.13 -6.52 1.79
N ASP A 82 0.94 -6.45 1.00
CA ASP A 82 2.22 -5.91 1.47
C ASP A 82 2.33 -4.40 1.26
N MET A 83 1.85 -3.92 0.12
CA MET A 83 1.97 -2.53 -0.27
C MET A 83 0.61 -1.93 -0.61
N LEU A 84 0.36 -0.73 -0.11
CA LEU A 84 -0.74 0.12 -0.53
C LEU A 84 -0.28 1.55 -0.30
N PHE A 85 0.09 2.22 -1.39
CA PHE A 85 0.62 3.58 -1.32
C PHE A 85 -0.04 4.46 -2.36
N VAL A 86 -0.32 5.70 -1.98
CA VAL A 86 -0.94 6.72 -2.83
C VAL A 86 -0.05 7.94 -2.82
N ASP A 87 0.15 8.54 -4.00
CA ASP A 87 0.91 9.78 -4.11
C ASP A 87 0.24 10.84 -3.21
N PRO A 88 1.02 11.54 -2.37
CA PRO A 88 0.44 12.54 -1.47
C PRO A 88 -0.43 13.59 -2.16
N ASP A 89 -0.10 13.94 -3.41
CA ASP A 89 -0.89 14.90 -4.17
C ASP A 89 -2.27 14.37 -4.59
N ALA A 90 -2.43 13.04 -4.54
CA ALA A 90 -3.71 12.38 -4.85
C ALA A 90 -4.39 11.85 -3.59
N GLY A 91 -3.91 12.21 -2.41
CA GLY A 91 -4.50 11.77 -1.15
C GLY A 91 -5.93 12.28 -0.98
N ARG A 92 -6.78 11.47 -0.33
CA ARG A 92 -8.19 11.78 -0.03
C ARG A 92 -9.05 11.98 -1.27
N THR A 93 -8.66 11.37 -2.40
CA THR A 93 -9.44 11.46 -3.65
C THR A 93 -9.98 10.09 -4.08
N GLY A 94 -9.95 9.09 -3.19
CA GLY A 94 -10.53 7.80 -3.46
C GLY A 94 -9.60 6.77 -4.08
N VAL A 95 -8.33 7.09 -4.27
CA VAL A 95 -7.36 6.17 -4.90
C VAL A 95 -7.14 4.93 -4.05
N ALA A 96 -6.87 5.11 -2.74
CA ALA A 96 -6.64 3.99 -1.84
C ALA A 96 -7.88 3.09 -1.74
N SER A 97 -9.06 3.68 -1.65
CA SER A 97 -10.32 2.92 -1.60
C SER A 97 -10.55 2.13 -2.87
N ALA A 98 -10.26 2.71 -4.04
CA ALA A 98 -10.41 2.02 -5.32
C ALA A 98 -9.49 0.81 -5.40
N LEU A 99 -8.22 0.97 -5.00
CA LEU A 99 -7.25 -0.12 -4.99
C LEU A 99 -7.68 -1.23 -4.03
N LEU A 100 -8.00 -0.88 -2.78
CA LEU A 100 -8.35 -1.88 -1.77
C LEU A 100 -9.65 -2.61 -2.13
N THR A 101 -10.66 -1.89 -2.59
CA THR A 101 -11.93 -2.51 -3.00
C THR A 101 -11.69 -3.50 -4.13
N HIS A 102 -10.81 -3.17 -5.07
CA HIS A 102 -10.45 -4.07 -6.17
C HIS A 102 -9.78 -5.35 -5.65
N LEU A 103 -8.82 -5.21 -4.72
CA LEU A 103 -8.15 -6.38 -4.14
C LEU A 103 -9.11 -7.26 -3.35
N ILE A 104 -10.01 -6.66 -2.59
CA ILE A 104 -11.04 -7.40 -1.84
C ILE A 104 -11.88 -8.24 -2.81
N SER A 105 -12.29 -7.65 -3.91
CA SER A 105 -13.09 -8.34 -4.93
C SER A 105 -12.33 -9.49 -5.59
N LEU A 106 -11.05 -9.25 -5.92
CA LEU A 106 -10.21 -10.28 -6.55
C LEU A 106 -10.00 -11.47 -5.61
N ALA A 107 -9.89 -11.21 -4.32
CA ALA A 107 -9.58 -12.24 -3.32
C ALA A 107 -10.83 -12.74 -2.58
N ARG A 108 -12.01 -12.54 -3.14
CA ARG A 108 -13.27 -12.92 -2.47
C ARG A 108 -13.34 -14.39 -2.09
N ASP A 109 -12.58 -15.26 -2.76
CA ASP A 109 -12.54 -16.68 -2.45
C ASP A 109 -11.61 -17.04 -1.29
N ARG A 110 -10.86 -16.06 -0.78
CA ARG A 110 -9.99 -16.27 0.36
C ARG A 110 -10.78 -16.10 1.64
N PRO A 111 -10.51 -16.91 2.68
CA PRO A 111 -11.24 -16.79 3.94
C PRO A 111 -10.93 -15.48 4.67
N GLU A 112 -9.77 -14.92 4.44
CA GLU A 112 -9.41 -13.63 5.04
C GLU A 112 -8.32 -12.93 4.23
N LEU A 113 -8.24 -11.61 4.42
CA LEU A 113 -7.12 -10.80 3.95
C LEU A 113 -6.35 -10.30 5.17
N THR A 114 -5.04 -10.16 5.02
CA THR A 114 -4.18 -9.65 6.09
C THR A 114 -3.32 -8.50 5.57
N VAL A 115 -2.90 -7.64 6.49
CA VAL A 115 -2.04 -6.51 6.20
C VAL A 115 -1.23 -6.18 7.45
N HIS A 116 -0.01 -5.64 7.25
CA HIS A 116 0.73 -4.98 8.32
C HIS A 116 0.61 -3.48 8.09
N ALA A 117 -0.35 -2.85 8.74
CA ALA A 117 -0.67 -1.46 8.50
C ALA A 117 0.22 -0.53 9.33
N SER A 118 0.70 0.54 8.70
CA SER A 118 1.36 1.61 9.43
C SER A 118 0.38 2.30 10.38
N ILE A 119 0.91 3.08 11.32
CA ILE A 119 0.09 3.91 12.20
C ILE A 119 -0.80 4.81 11.34
N THR A 120 -0.23 5.40 10.29
CA THR A 120 -0.93 6.31 9.39
C THR A 120 -2.07 5.63 8.64
N ALA A 121 -1.86 4.40 8.20
CA ALA A 121 -2.82 3.67 7.37
C ALA A 121 -3.90 2.93 8.17
N ARG A 122 -3.67 2.67 9.46
CA ARG A 122 -4.60 1.91 10.29
C ARG A 122 -6.04 2.39 10.20
N PRO A 123 -6.35 3.69 10.36
CA PRO A 123 -7.75 4.14 10.30
C PRO A 123 -8.42 3.83 8.96
N PHE A 124 -7.65 3.91 7.88
CA PHE A 124 -8.17 3.58 6.55
C PHE A 124 -8.58 2.12 6.46
N PHE A 125 -7.72 1.21 6.93
CA PHE A 125 -8.04 -0.23 6.91
C PHE A 125 -9.21 -0.55 7.83
N GLU A 126 -9.30 0.11 8.98
CA GLU A 126 -10.43 -0.09 9.90
C GLU A 126 -11.76 0.29 9.23
N ARG A 127 -11.77 1.38 8.46
CA ARG A 127 -12.96 1.79 7.72
C ARG A 127 -13.38 0.78 6.65
N HIS A 128 -12.45 -0.08 6.23
CA HIS A 128 -12.72 -1.10 5.22
C HIS A 128 -12.90 -2.50 5.82
N GLY A 129 -13.18 -2.59 7.11
CA GLY A 129 -13.54 -3.84 7.75
C GLY A 129 -12.36 -4.65 8.30
N PHE A 130 -11.17 -4.09 8.33
CA PHE A 130 -10.01 -4.75 8.94
C PHE A 130 -9.99 -4.49 10.45
N GLU A 131 -9.57 -5.50 11.20
CA GLU A 131 -9.42 -5.43 12.65
C GLU A 131 -7.98 -5.66 13.05
N VAL A 132 -7.50 -4.93 14.05
CA VAL A 132 -6.16 -5.13 14.61
C VAL A 132 -6.12 -6.46 15.38
N THR A 133 -5.16 -7.31 15.04
CA THR A 133 -4.92 -8.56 15.76
C THR A 133 -3.68 -8.47 16.67
N ALA A 134 -2.74 -7.58 16.34
CA ALA A 134 -1.56 -7.36 17.16
C ALA A 134 -0.91 -6.03 16.81
N GLU A 135 -0.37 -5.37 17.84
CA GLU A 135 0.55 -4.25 17.65
C GLU A 135 1.94 -4.84 17.53
N GLN A 136 2.75 -4.32 16.63
CA GLN A 136 4.09 -4.83 16.37
C GLN A 136 5.14 -3.72 16.42
N ARG A 137 6.36 -4.11 16.80
CA ARG A 137 7.53 -3.25 16.68
C ARG A 137 8.49 -3.95 15.74
N VAL A 138 8.74 -3.33 14.60
CA VAL A 138 9.54 -3.92 13.53
C VAL A 138 10.89 -3.22 13.47
N GLU A 139 11.97 -3.99 13.58
CA GLU A 139 13.31 -3.46 13.36
C GLU A 139 13.56 -3.36 11.87
N LEU A 140 13.99 -2.17 11.43
CA LEU A 140 14.25 -1.91 10.02
C LEU A 140 15.44 -0.96 9.92
N ARG A 141 16.55 -1.46 9.40
CA ARG A 141 17.77 -0.67 9.15
C ARG A 141 18.17 0.21 10.33
N GLY A 142 18.16 -0.38 11.53
CA GLY A 142 18.59 0.31 12.76
C GLY A 142 17.52 1.15 13.45
N SER A 143 16.32 1.23 12.91
CA SER A 143 15.20 1.92 13.55
C SER A 143 14.10 0.94 13.90
N VAL A 144 13.29 1.28 14.91
CA VAL A 144 12.14 0.48 15.31
C VAL A 144 10.88 1.25 14.93
N LEU A 145 10.03 0.61 14.13
CA LEU A 145 8.77 1.20 13.68
C LEU A 145 7.60 0.41 14.25
N ALA A 146 6.64 1.11 14.84
CA ALA A 146 5.40 0.49 15.26
C ALA A 146 4.48 0.31 14.06
N ASN A 147 3.83 -0.84 13.96
CA ASN A 147 2.77 -1.05 13.01
C ASN A 147 1.75 -2.03 13.59
N TYR A 148 0.74 -2.38 12.82
CA TYR A 148 -0.36 -3.21 13.29
C TYR A 148 -0.61 -4.35 12.32
N ARG A 149 -0.64 -5.57 12.85
CA ARG A 149 -1.15 -6.69 12.08
C ARG A 149 -2.67 -6.60 12.09
N MET A 150 -3.27 -6.64 10.92
CA MET A 150 -4.72 -6.52 10.77
C MET A 150 -5.26 -7.61 9.87
N ARG A 151 -6.51 -7.98 10.07
CA ARG A 151 -7.18 -8.96 9.24
C ARG A 151 -8.60 -8.51 8.91
N ARG A 152 -9.06 -8.90 7.73
CA ARG A 152 -10.45 -8.75 7.34
C ARG A 152 -11.00 -10.12 7.00
N ALA A 153 -12.01 -10.56 7.74
CA ALA A 153 -12.69 -11.81 7.41
C ALA A 153 -13.48 -11.60 6.12
N GLN A 154 -13.30 -12.54 5.18
CA GLN A 154 -14.06 -12.51 3.94
C GLN A 154 -15.29 -13.38 4.16
N GLY A 155 -16.46 -12.78 4.09
CA GLY A 155 -17.70 -13.50 4.22
C GLY A 155 -17.91 -14.47 3.05
N ARG A 156 -18.83 -15.40 3.21
CA ARG A 156 -19.23 -16.31 2.13
C ARG A 156 -20.15 -15.63 1.16
#